data_23feb7c938ca5babd28e91cdcb74ca95
#
_entry.id   23feb7c938ca5babd28e91cdcb74ca95
#
_cell.length_a   1.000
_cell.length_b   1.000
_cell.length_c   1.000
_cell.angle_alpha   90.00
_cell.angle_beta   90.00
_cell.angle_gamma   90.00
#
_symmetry.space_group_name_H-M   'P 1'
#
loop_
_entity.id
_entity.type
_entity.pdbx_description
1 polymer ?
#
loop_
_entity_poly.entity_id
_entity_poly.type
_entity_poly.pdbx_seq_one_letter_code
_entity_poly.pdbx_strand_id
1 'polypeptide(L)'
;MPTYLDIHDLPGVKATDVAGAHEADLKVQGQYGVDYKQYWVDEAAGKVFCLVDAPDRDTAARVHREAHGLEAHTLHEVQQGA
;
A
#
# COMPACT_ATOMS: atom_id res chain seq x y z
N MET A 1 -10.65 -10.97 -7.33
CA MET A 1 -10.46 -10.11 -6.17
C MET A 1 -10.25 -8.68 -6.68
N PRO A 2 -10.87 -7.66 -6.05
CA PRO A 2 -10.63 -6.29 -6.48
C PRO A 2 -9.17 -5.86 -6.35
N THR A 3 -8.77 -4.92 -7.20
CA THR A 3 -7.45 -4.30 -7.15
C THR A 3 -7.61 -2.84 -6.74
N TYR A 4 -6.79 -2.40 -5.83
CA TYR A 4 -6.83 -1.02 -5.32
C TYR A 4 -5.49 -0.35 -5.53
N LEU A 5 -5.54 0.95 -5.79
CA LEU A 5 -4.37 1.82 -5.71
C LEU A 5 -4.55 2.71 -4.50
N ASP A 6 -3.66 2.59 -3.54
CA ASP A 6 -3.68 3.46 -2.38
C ASP A 6 -2.62 4.55 -2.50
N ILE A 7 -2.91 5.71 -1.92
CA ILE A 7 -2.05 6.88 -2.01
C ILE A 7 -1.80 7.41 -0.61
N HIS A 8 -0.53 7.49 -0.25
CA HIS A 8 -0.09 8.05 1.02
C HIS A 8 0.52 9.43 0.79
N ASP A 9 0.16 10.40 1.62
CA ASP A 9 0.84 11.69 1.70
C ASP A 9 1.81 11.63 2.87
N LEU A 10 3.10 11.52 2.56
CA LEU A 10 4.17 11.35 3.55
C LEU A 10 5.32 12.32 3.26
N PRO A 11 5.18 13.61 3.60
CA PRO A 11 6.23 14.58 3.38
C PRO A 11 7.55 14.11 3.99
N GLY A 12 8.63 14.19 3.21
CA GLY A 12 9.95 13.76 3.65
C GLY A 12 10.21 12.26 3.52
N VAL A 13 9.30 11.50 2.94
CA VAL A 13 9.46 10.05 2.77
C VAL A 13 10.67 9.74 1.89
N LYS A 14 11.37 8.66 2.23
CA LYS A 14 12.49 8.12 1.45
C LYS A 14 12.13 6.76 0.89
N ALA A 15 12.63 6.45 -0.29
CA ALA A 15 12.38 5.14 -0.91
C ALA A 15 12.83 3.99 -0.01
N THR A 16 13.92 4.17 0.74
CA THR A 16 14.39 3.15 1.69
C THR A 16 13.41 2.88 2.81
N ASP A 17 12.69 3.90 3.29
CA ASP A 17 11.66 3.73 4.32
C ASP A 17 10.50 2.91 3.80
N VAL A 18 10.10 3.17 2.56
CA VAL A 18 9.00 2.45 1.91
C VAL A 18 9.36 0.99 1.65
N ALA A 19 10.59 0.72 1.26
CA ALA A 19 11.06 -0.66 1.06
C ALA A 19 10.90 -1.47 2.35
N GLY A 20 11.27 -0.90 3.50
CA GLY A 20 11.08 -1.56 4.80
C GLY A 20 9.61 -1.77 5.15
N ALA A 21 8.77 -0.77 4.89
CA ALA A 21 7.34 -0.88 5.13
C ALA A 21 6.69 -1.96 4.24
N HIS A 22 7.09 -2.03 2.97
CA HIS A 22 6.60 -3.06 2.06
C HIS A 22 6.98 -4.46 2.53
N GLU A 23 8.19 -4.65 3.00
CA GLU A 23 8.60 -5.94 3.56
C GLU A 23 7.75 -6.33 4.77
N ALA A 24 7.39 -5.38 5.61
CA ALA A 24 6.50 -5.62 6.74
C ALA A 24 5.10 -6.03 6.27
N ASP A 25 4.57 -5.38 5.21
CA ASP A 25 3.30 -5.77 4.61
C ASP A 25 3.33 -7.22 4.14
N LEU A 26 4.39 -7.64 3.48
CA LEU A 26 4.52 -9.01 2.95
C LEU A 26 4.46 -10.07 4.05
N LYS A 27 4.88 -9.74 5.26
CA LYS A 27 4.82 -10.67 6.40
C LYS A 27 3.44 -10.79 7.02
N VAL A 28 2.60 -9.77 6.89
CA VAL A 28 1.26 -9.70 7.49
C VAL A 28 0.17 -10.13 6.52
N GLN A 29 0.32 -9.79 5.25
CA GLN A 29 -0.75 -9.87 4.25
C GLN A 29 -1.35 -11.26 4.05
N GLY A 30 -0.58 -12.32 4.21
CA GLY A 30 -1.03 -13.68 3.97
C GLY A 30 -2.20 -14.09 4.85
N GLN A 31 -2.29 -13.59 6.07
CA GLN A 31 -3.37 -13.88 7.01
C GLN A 31 -4.72 -13.36 6.53
N TYR A 32 -4.70 -12.34 5.67
CA TYR A 32 -5.89 -11.62 5.25
C TYR A 32 -6.26 -11.84 3.79
N GLY A 33 -5.50 -12.69 3.09
CA GLY A 33 -5.71 -12.91 1.66
C GLY A 33 -5.45 -11.65 0.83
N VAL A 34 -4.50 -10.82 1.26
CA VAL A 34 -4.12 -9.57 0.62
C VAL A 34 -2.78 -9.74 -0.06
N ASP A 35 -2.61 -9.09 -1.21
CA ASP A 35 -1.37 -9.13 -1.97
C ASP A 35 -0.96 -7.72 -2.39
N TYR A 36 -0.04 -7.10 -1.65
CA TYR A 36 0.61 -5.85 -2.04
C TYR A 36 1.67 -6.15 -3.08
N LYS A 37 1.38 -5.79 -4.33
CA LYS A 37 2.16 -6.21 -5.51
C LYS A 37 3.33 -5.32 -5.82
N GLN A 38 3.07 -4.02 -5.91
CA GLN A 38 4.03 -3.01 -6.34
C GLN A 38 3.78 -1.72 -5.61
N TYR A 39 4.81 -0.89 -5.55
CA TYR A 39 4.67 0.46 -5.03
C TYR A 39 5.56 1.42 -5.82
N TRP A 40 5.24 2.70 -5.74
CA TRP A 40 6.02 3.78 -6.34
C TRP A 40 6.21 4.87 -5.30
N VAL A 41 7.38 5.51 -5.32
CA VAL A 41 7.71 6.58 -4.38
C VAL A 41 8.06 7.83 -5.15
N ASP A 42 7.37 8.93 -4.84
CA ASP A 42 7.71 10.26 -5.32
C ASP A 42 8.28 11.04 -4.14
N GLU A 43 9.60 11.01 -3.99
CA GLU A 43 10.26 11.67 -2.85
C GLU A 43 10.09 13.17 -2.88
N ALA A 44 10.08 13.77 -4.06
CA ALA A 44 9.94 15.22 -4.20
C ALA A 44 8.57 15.71 -3.75
N ALA A 45 7.51 14.96 -4.09
CA ALA A 45 6.14 15.31 -3.71
C ALA A 45 5.74 14.74 -2.34
N GLY A 46 6.51 13.83 -1.79
CA GLY A 46 6.17 13.16 -0.54
C GLY A 46 4.98 12.22 -0.69
N LYS A 47 4.93 11.46 -1.78
CA LYS A 47 3.81 10.55 -2.06
C LYS A 47 4.30 9.13 -2.28
N VAL A 48 3.47 8.18 -1.82
CA VAL A 48 3.68 6.77 -2.05
C VAL A 48 2.40 6.18 -2.62
N PHE A 49 2.56 5.35 -3.65
CA PHE A 49 1.45 4.68 -4.34
C PHE A 49 1.66 3.18 -4.19
N CYS A 50 0.67 2.47 -3.67
CA CYS A 50 0.74 1.02 -3.52
C CYS A 50 -0.38 0.35 -4.33
N LEU A 51 -0.03 -0.66 -5.11
CA LEU A 51 -0.98 -1.48 -5.85
C LEU A 51 -1.23 -2.76 -5.08
N VAL A 52 -2.50 -3.06 -4.79
CA VAL A 52 -2.86 -4.17 -3.91
C VAL A 52 -4.10 -4.91 -4.41
N ASP A 53 -4.05 -6.24 -4.36
CA ASP A 53 -5.25 -7.07 -4.49
C ASP A 53 -5.74 -7.41 -3.09
N ALA A 54 -7.02 -7.16 -2.83
CA ALA A 54 -7.61 -7.41 -1.52
C ALA A 54 -9.10 -7.69 -1.65
N PRO A 55 -9.70 -8.42 -0.68
CA PRO A 55 -11.15 -8.67 -0.70
C PRO A 55 -11.97 -7.37 -0.64
N ASP A 56 -11.50 -6.39 0.11
CA ASP A 56 -12.14 -5.09 0.27
C ASP A 56 -11.12 -4.05 0.76
N ARG A 57 -11.56 -2.79 0.79
CA ARG A 57 -10.72 -1.66 1.20
C ARG A 57 -10.24 -1.79 2.65
N ASP A 58 -11.13 -2.18 3.53
CA ASP A 58 -10.83 -2.25 4.97
C ASP A 58 -9.76 -3.30 5.25
N THR A 59 -9.80 -4.43 4.55
CA THR A 59 -8.81 -5.50 4.71
C THR A 59 -7.44 -5.05 4.22
N ALA A 60 -7.38 -4.33 3.09
CA ALA A 60 -6.12 -3.77 2.61
C ALA A 60 -5.54 -2.77 3.62
N ALA A 61 -6.36 -1.86 4.13
CA ALA A 61 -5.94 -0.87 5.13
C ALA A 61 -5.45 -1.55 6.42
N ARG A 62 -6.09 -2.66 6.81
CA ARG A 62 -5.72 -3.41 8.00
C ARG A 62 -4.31 -3.97 7.92
N VAL A 63 -3.90 -4.46 6.76
CA VAL A 63 -2.53 -4.96 6.57
C VAL A 63 -1.53 -3.85 6.84
N HIS A 64 -1.71 -2.68 6.25
CA HIS A 64 -0.84 -1.52 6.51
C HIS A 64 -0.82 -1.13 7.99
N ARG A 65 -1.99 -1.11 8.62
CA ARG A 65 -2.10 -0.73 10.04
C ARG A 65 -1.33 -1.68 10.93
N GLU A 66 -1.45 -2.97 10.70
CA GLU A 66 -0.76 -3.98 11.52
C GLU A 66 0.72 -4.09 11.20
N ALA A 67 1.10 -3.90 9.93
CA ALA A 67 2.48 -4.06 9.51
C ALA A 67 3.37 -2.89 9.97
N HIS A 68 2.92 -1.66 9.79
CA HIS A 68 3.76 -0.48 10.05
C HIS A 68 2.97 0.76 10.50
N GLY A 69 1.65 0.72 10.51
CA GLY A 69 0.82 1.83 10.97
C GLY A 69 0.62 2.96 9.98
N LEU A 70 1.17 2.88 8.77
CA LEU A 70 1.05 3.92 7.75
C LEU A 70 -0.15 3.62 6.84
N GLU A 71 -1.33 4.12 7.22
CA GLU A 71 -2.52 3.96 6.41
C GLU A 71 -2.55 4.99 5.29
N ALA A 72 -3.14 4.60 4.16
CA ALA A 72 -3.26 5.50 3.02
C ALA A 72 -4.29 6.60 3.28
N HIS A 73 -4.07 7.78 2.68
CA HIS A 73 -5.05 8.86 2.70
C HIS A 73 -6.24 8.57 1.81
N THR A 74 -5.97 7.98 0.65
CA THR A 74 -7.02 7.58 -0.30
C THR A 74 -6.74 6.18 -0.82
N LEU A 75 -7.81 5.48 -1.19
CA LEU A 75 -7.73 4.12 -1.70
C LEU A 75 -8.80 3.97 -2.77
N HIS A 76 -8.35 3.72 -3.99
CA HIS A 76 -9.21 3.67 -5.17
C HIS A 76 -9.28 2.27 -5.72
N GLU A 77 -10.49 1.79 -5.99
CA GLU A 77 -10.65 0.56 -6.76
C GLU A 77 -10.35 0.87 -8.22
N VAL A 78 -9.41 0.12 -8.81
CA VAL A 78 -8.89 0.41 -10.14
C VAL A 78 -8.96 -0.81 -11.05
N GLN A 79 -9.00 -0.54 -12.35
CA GLN A 79 -8.84 -1.55 -13.38
C GLN A 79 -7.56 -1.22 -14.13
N GLN A 80 -6.70 -2.22 -14.28
CA GLN A 80 -5.44 -2.03 -14.99
C GLN A 80 -5.71 -1.99 -16.49
N GLY A 81 -5.28 -0.92 -17.15
CA GLY A 81 -5.24 -0.82 -18.60
C GLY A 81 -3.98 -1.47 -19.15
N ALA A 82 -3.97 -1.72 -20.45
CA ALA A 82 -2.82 -2.32 -21.13
C ALA A 82 -1.71 -1.31 -21.38
#